data_ba0321990d52d525b677abb77bf38345
#
_entry.id   ba0321990d52d525b677abb77bf38345
#
_cell.length_a   1.000
_cell.length_b   1.000
_cell.length_c   1.000
_cell.angle_alpha   90.00
_cell.angle_beta   90.00
_cell.angle_gamma   90.00
#
_symmetry.space_group_name_H-M   'P 1'
#
loop_
_entity.id
_entity.type
_entity.pdbx_description
1 polymer ?
#
loop_
_entity_poly.entity_id
_entity_poly.type
_entity_poly.pdbx_seq_one_letter_code
_entity_poly.pdbx_strand_id
1 'polypeptide(L)'
;MTHIVFDIETQRSPTELPGGWNDLHEMGVACCVAYSPDEDRFWVFGDTDEDESRLRELLLGAERLTGFNIWAFDLPVVFRCSRQEWFGVNKPPHVVELQRVLRPKVDDLLRRIRIGLGEDPDAPGPKQKGWKLDDVARATLGGSGKTGNGVQAVEFYKQGRWADLVSYCLNDTSLTSDLSHFAEQYGYLRNEERVVYLPPWPDES
;
A
#
# COMPACT_ATOMS: atom_id res chain seq x y z
N MET A 1 -19.99 4.06 5.43
CA MET A 1 -18.55 4.50 5.50
C MET A 1 -17.87 4.04 4.24
N THR A 2 -17.19 4.92 3.52
CA THR A 2 -16.51 4.50 2.28
C THR A 2 -15.15 3.91 2.63
N HIS A 3 -15.08 2.59 2.70
CA HIS A 3 -13.85 1.83 2.91
C HIS A 3 -13.24 1.45 1.56
N ILE A 4 -11.98 1.80 1.35
CA ILE A 4 -11.22 1.48 0.14
C ILE A 4 -9.97 0.68 0.52
N VAL A 5 -9.86 -0.51 -0.04
CA VAL A 5 -8.63 -1.33 -0.05
C VAL A 5 -7.96 -1.09 -1.39
N PHE A 6 -6.66 -0.78 -1.42
CA PHE A 6 -5.98 -0.52 -2.69
C PHE A 6 -4.50 -0.91 -2.66
N ASP A 7 -3.98 -1.11 -3.85
CA ASP A 7 -2.58 -1.35 -4.15
C ASP A 7 -2.22 -0.64 -5.46
N ILE A 8 -0.95 -0.26 -5.64
CA ILE A 8 -0.44 0.32 -6.87
C ILE A 8 0.74 -0.45 -7.43
N GLU A 9 0.88 -0.39 -8.75
CA GLU A 9 2.12 -0.74 -9.45
C GLU A 9 2.75 0.51 -10.08
N THR A 10 4.08 0.52 -10.16
CA THR A 10 4.82 1.71 -10.62
C THR A 10 5.37 1.56 -12.03
N GLN A 11 5.51 2.69 -12.74
CA GLN A 11 6.09 2.75 -14.08
C GLN A 11 7.60 2.48 -14.08
N ARG A 12 8.28 2.86 -12.98
CA ARG A 12 9.72 2.76 -12.79
C ARG A 12 10.07 2.10 -11.46
N SER A 13 11.12 1.31 -11.48
CA SER A 13 11.70 0.75 -10.25
C SER A 13 12.68 1.73 -9.59
N PRO A 14 12.97 1.58 -8.29
CA PRO A 14 13.96 2.43 -7.61
C PRO A 14 15.35 2.36 -8.24
N THR A 15 15.70 1.23 -8.86
CA THR A 15 17.02 1.04 -9.49
C THR A 15 17.21 1.84 -10.78
N GLU A 16 16.13 2.41 -11.30
CA GLU A 16 16.13 3.23 -12.52
C GLU A 16 16.16 4.73 -12.23
N LEU A 17 16.10 5.10 -10.97
CA LEU A 17 16.05 6.48 -10.51
C LEU A 17 17.36 6.88 -9.83
N PRO A 18 17.88 8.10 -10.07
CA PRO A 18 19.15 8.56 -9.50
C PRO A 18 19.18 8.51 -7.97
N GLY A 19 18.10 8.86 -7.29
CA GLY A 19 17.97 8.83 -5.84
C GLY A 19 17.36 7.54 -5.29
N GLY A 20 17.07 6.56 -6.16
CA GLY A 20 16.53 5.26 -5.77
C GLY A 20 15.22 5.39 -4.99
N TRP A 21 15.15 4.77 -3.81
CA TRP A 21 14.00 4.83 -2.92
C TRP A 21 13.68 6.22 -2.36
N ASN A 22 14.53 7.24 -2.57
CA ASN A 22 14.22 8.62 -2.18
C ASN A 22 13.34 9.32 -3.21
N ASP A 23 13.37 8.85 -4.46
CA ASP A 23 12.67 9.47 -5.58
C ASP A 23 11.27 8.85 -5.81
N LEU A 24 10.49 8.60 -4.74
CA LEU A 24 9.14 8.02 -4.84
C LEU A 24 8.24 8.83 -5.78
N HIS A 25 8.37 10.15 -5.78
CA HIS A 25 7.63 11.09 -6.63
C HIS A 25 7.89 10.92 -8.14
N GLU A 26 9.02 10.28 -8.50
CA GLU A 26 9.44 10.02 -9.87
C GLU A 26 9.05 8.62 -10.37
N MET A 27 8.55 7.74 -9.49
CA MET A 27 8.23 6.37 -9.88
C MET A 27 7.03 6.30 -10.82
N GLY A 28 6.04 7.20 -10.67
CA GLY A 28 4.79 7.21 -11.43
C GLY A 28 3.90 6.01 -11.15
N VAL A 29 2.59 6.20 -11.21
CA VAL A 29 1.61 5.10 -11.11
C VAL A 29 1.46 4.45 -12.48
N ALA A 30 1.71 3.15 -12.58
CA ALA A 30 1.45 2.37 -13.79
C ALA A 30 -0.01 1.90 -13.81
N CYS A 31 -0.46 1.31 -12.70
CA CYS A 31 -1.88 1.06 -12.46
C CYS A 31 -2.17 1.08 -10.96
N CYS A 32 -3.43 1.28 -10.62
CA CYS A 32 -3.97 1.06 -9.28
C CYS A 32 -5.22 0.19 -9.40
N VAL A 33 -5.37 -0.76 -8.50
CA VAL A 33 -6.64 -1.44 -8.26
C VAL A 33 -7.13 -1.02 -6.88
N ALA A 34 -8.35 -0.50 -6.82
CA ALA A 34 -9.04 -0.15 -5.60
C ALA A 34 -10.31 -0.99 -5.47
N TYR A 35 -10.62 -1.44 -4.26
CA TYR A 35 -11.78 -2.25 -3.94
C TYR A 35 -12.53 -1.65 -2.75
N SER A 36 -13.85 -1.53 -2.85
CA SER A 36 -14.71 -1.20 -1.72
C SER A 36 -15.41 -2.47 -1.22
N PRO A 37 -15.09 -2.96 -0.02
CA PRO A 37 -15.82 -4.06 0.60
C PRO A 37 -17.30 -3.71 0.89
N ASP A 38 -17.60 -2.44 1.17
CA ASP A 38 -18.95 -1.98 1.48
C ASP A 38 -19.88 -2.03 0.25
N GLU A 39 -19.31 -1.79 -0.95
CA GLU A 39 -20.05 -1.74 -2.22
C GLU A 39 -19.85 -2.98 -3.09
N ASP A 40 -18.95 -3.89 -2.71
CA ASP A 40 -18.44 -5.02 -3.52
C ASP A 40 -18.08 -4.56 -4.94
N ARG A 41 -17.26 -3.49 -5.00
CA ARG A 41 -16.96 -2.82 -6.26
C ARG A 41 -15.47 -2.58 -6.41
N PHE A 42 -14.97 -2.83 -7.63
CA PHE A 42 -13.59 -2.54 -8.03
C PHE A 42 -13.52 -1.31 -8.95
N TRP A 43 -12.42 -0.58 -8.82
CA TRP A 43 -11.96 0.44 -9.77
C TRP A 43 -10.58 0.07 -10.23
N VAL A 44 -10.29 0.32 -11.50
CA VAL A 44 -8.96 0.20 -12.08
C VAL A 44 -8.60 1.55 -12.67
N PHE A 45 -7.44 2.06 -12.28
CA PHE A 45 -6.88 3.30 -12.77
C PHE A 45 -5.60 3.00 -13.53
N GLY A 46 -5.40 3.65 -14.68
CA GLY A 46 -4.19 3.57 -15.48
C GLY A 46 -3.22 4.71 -15.17
N ASP A 47 -2.36 4.97 -16.14
CA ASP A 47 -1.26 5.95 -16.07
C ASP A 47 -1.60 7.31 -16.71
N THR A 48 -2.88 7.57 -16.96
CA THR A 48 -3.32 8.86 -17.51
C THR A 48 -3.48 9.92 -16.41
N ASP A 49 -3.28 11.20 -16.74
CA ASP A 49 -3.50 12.30 -15.79
C ASP A 49 -4.94 12.32 -15.25
N GLU A 50 -5.92 11.91 -16.07
CA GLU A 50 -7.32 11.80 -15.66
C GLU A 50 -7.49 10.70 -14.61
N ASP A 51 -6.94 9.51 -14.84
CA ASP A 51 -7.00 8.40 -13.89
C ASP A 51 -6.26 8.72 -12.59
N GLU A 52 -5.09 9.34 -12.66
CA GLU A 52 -4.38 9.79 -11.46
C GLU A 52 -5.19 10.81 -10.65
N SER A 53 -5.88 11.76 -11.32
CA SER A 53 -6.74 12.73 -10.64
C SER A 53 -7.92 12.04 -9.93
N ARG A 54 -8.61 11.15 -10.63
CA ARG A 54 -9.74 10.36 -10.10
C ARG A 54 -9.31 9.45 -8.95
N LEU A 55 -8.11 8.83 -9.04
CA LEU A 55 -7.53 8.05 -7.96
C LEU A 55 -7.33 8.90 -6.71
N ARG A 56 -6.70 10.08 -6.84
CA ARG A 56 -6.50 11.00 -5.72
C ARG A 56 -7.83 11.45 -5.09
N GLU A 57 -8.82 11.76 -5.90
CA GLU A 57 -10.16 12.12 -5.44
C GLU A 57 -10.81 10.96 -4.65
N LEU A 58 -10.72 9.72 -5.15
CA LEU A 58 -11.22 8.53 -4.46
C LEU A 58 -10.55 8.36 -3.09
N LEU A 59 -9.21 8.43 -3.04
CA LEU A 59 -8.47 8.25 -1.79
C LEU A 59 -8.72 9.38 -0.78
N LEU A 60 -8.82 10.62 -1.24
CA LEU A 60 -9.14 11.76 -0.36
C LEU A 60 -10.59 11.71 0.14
N GLY A 61 -11.52 11.20 -0.65
CA GLY A 61 -12.93 11.07 -0.30
C GLY A 61 -13.25 9.88 0.62
N ALA A 62 -12.40 8.87 0.67
CA ALA A 62 -12.60 7.70 1.51
C ALA A 62 -12.56 8.04 3.01
N GLU A 63 -13.30 7.30 3.82
CA GLU A 63 -13.27 7.38 5.29
C GLU A 63 -12.24 6.41 5.89
N ARG A 64 -11.96 5.31 5.20
CA ARG A 64 -10.90 4.36 5.54
C ARG A 64 -10.14 3.92 4.29
N LEU A 65 -8.83 3.90 4.39
CA LEU A 65 -7.89 3.43 3.37
C LEU A 65 -7.09 2.26 3.93
N THR A 66 -7.30 1.08 3.37
CA THR A 66 -6.54 -0.11 3.77
C THR A 66 -5.56 -0.50 2.68
N GLY A 67 -4.37 -0.91 3.10
CA GLY A 67 -3.35 -1.44 2.22
C GLY A 67 -2.18 -2.06 2.97
N PHE A 68 -1.21 -2.56 2.22
CA PHE A 68 -0.01 -3.19 2.77
C PHE A 68 1.22 -2.33 2.49
N ASN A 69 1.67 -1.55 3.47
CA ASN A 69 2.76 -0.59 3.35
C ASN A 69 2.39 0.72 2.59
N ILE A 70 1.11 1.03 2.50
CA ILE A 70 0.62 2.17 1.73
C ILE A 70 1.09 3.52 2.25
N TRP A 71 1.29 3.66 3.59
CA TRP A 71 1.81 4.89 4.17
C TRP A 71 3.24 5.19 3.74
N ALA A 72 4.06 4.14 3.58
CA ALA A 72 5.47 4.31 3.28
C ALA A 72 5.81 4.25 1.80
N PHE A 73 4.87 3.81 0.95
CA PHE A 73 5.13 3.63 -0.47
C PHE A 73 4.02 4.19 -1.37
N ASP A 74 2.82 3.61 -1.34
CA ASP A 74 1.77 3.90 -2.31
C ASP A 74 1.32 5.36 -2.25
N LEU A 75 1.01 5.86 -1.06
CA LEU A 75 0.53 7.23 -0.88
C LEU A 75 1.56 8.28 -1.33
N PRO A 76 2.84 8.24 -0.93
CA PRO A 76 3.81 9.20 -1.46
C PRO A 76 4.00 9.11 -2.98
N VAL A 77 3.88 7.92 -3.60
CA VAL A 77 3.93 7.79 -5.06
C VAL A 77 2.71 8.45 -5.71
N VAL A 78 1.49 8.11 -5.27
CA VAL A 78 0.23 8.67 -5.80
C VAL A 78 0.19 10.19 -5.66
N PHE A 79 0.66 10.72 -4.55
CA PHE A 79 0.67 12.16 -4.30
C PHE A 79 1.96 12.86 -4.71
N ARG A 80 2.85 12.15 -5.42
CA ARG A 80 4.10 12.68 -5.98
C ARG A 80 4.98 13.37 -4.95
N CYS A 81 5.10 12.76 -3.75
CA CYS A 81 5.97 13.22 -2.69
C CYS A 81 7.27 12.41 -2.67
N SER A 82 8.42 13.07 -2.58
CA SER A 82 9.68 12.37 -2.32
C SER A 82 9.67 11.77 -0.91
N ARG A 83 10.53 10.78 -0.69
CA ARG A 83 10.69 10.19 0.65
C ARG A 83 11.10 11.22 1.70
N GLN A 84 11.94 12.19 1.32
CA GLN A 84 12.37 13.25 2.23
C GLN A 84 11.22 14.20 2.60
N GLU A 85 10.35 14.56 1.64
CA GLU A 85 9.16 15.37 1.92
C GLU A 85 8.15 14.61 2.79
N TRP A 86 7.99 13.31 2.57
CA TRP A 86 7.01 12.49 3.29
C TRP A 86 7.42 12.18 4.73
N PHE A 87 8.70 11.81 4.96
CA PHE A 87 9.21 11.39 6.27
C PHE A 87 10.15 12.39 6.94
N GLY A 88 10.62 13.40 6.22
CA GLY A 88 11.59 14.37 6.76
C GLY A 88 11.01 15.25 7.86
N VAL A 89 11.90 15.87 8.62
CA VAL A 89 11.54 16.79 9.72
C VAL A 89 10.97 18.10 9.16
N ASN A 90 11.55 18.60 8.07
CA ASN A 90 11.15 19.84 7.42
C ASN A 90 10.25 19.55 6.20
N LYS A 91 8.98 19.22 6.46
CA LYS A 91 8.01 18.92 5.40
C LYS A 91 7.47 20.20 4.76
N PRO A 92 7.25 20.19 3.43
CA PRO A 92 6.52 21.28 2.78
C PRO A 92 5.09 21.41 3.34
N PRO A 93 4.52 22.64 3.41
CA PRO A 93 3.18 22.86 3.99
C PRO A 93 2.07 22.00 3.36
N HIS A 94 2.11 21.79 2.03
CA HIS A 94 1.13 20.97 1.33
C HIS A 94 1.21 19.49 1.74
N VAL A 95 2.41 18.96 2.03
CA VAL A 95 2.59 17.59 2.49
C VAL A 95 2.09 17.42 3.94
N VAL A 96 2.34 18.43 4.79
CA VAL A 96 1.79 18.43 6.17
C VAL A 96 0.26 18.38 6.14
N GLU A 97 -0.38 19.22 5.32
CA GLU A 97 -1.84 19.22 5.20
C GLU A 97 -2.37 17.93 4.61
N LEU A 98 -1.74 17.38 3.58
CA LEU A 98 -2.11 16.10 2.99
C LEU A 98 -2.04 14.97 4.03
N GLN A 99 -0.94 14.90 4.79
CA GLN A 99 -0.78 13.89 5.84
C GLN A 99 -1.80 14.09 6.96
N ARG A 100 -2.16 15.31 7.31
CA ARG A 100 -3.20 15.60 8.31
C ARG A 100 -4.57 15.03 7.88
N VAL A 101 -4.87 15.08 6.58
CA VAL A 101 -6.13 14.53 6.03
C VAL A 101 -6.07 13.00 5.93
N LEU A 102 -4.94 12.42 5.49
CA LEU A 102 -4.82 11.00 5.22
C LEU A 102 -4.57 10.15 6.48
N ARG A 103 -3.73 10.62 7.41
CA ARG A 103 -3.28 9.83 8.57
C ARG A 103 -4.40 9.20 9.38
N PRO A 104 -5.50 9.90 9.70
CA PRO A 104 -6.60 9.31 10.47
C PRO A 104 -7.38 8.21 9.74
N LYS A 105 -7.24 8.14 8.41
CA LYS A 105 -7.98 7.20 7.56
C LYS A 105 -7.17 5.95 7.20
N VAL A 106 -5.85 6.00 7.37
CA VAL A 106 -4.95 4.95 6.88
C VAL A 106 -4.89 3.78 7.85
N ASP A 107 -5.34 2.62 7.38
CA ASP A 107 -5.17 1.31 8.00
C ASP A 107 -4.09 0.53 7.24
N ASP A 108 -2.84 0.81 7.52
CA ASP A 108 -1.70 0.13 6.91
C ASP A 108 -1.34 -1.14 7.70
N LEU A 109 -1.60 -2.29 7.11
CA LEU A 109 -1.40 -3.59 7.77
C LEU A 109 0.05 -3.83 8.19
N LEU A 110 1.03 -3.44 7.36
CA LEU A 110 2.44 -3.59 7.72
C LEU A 110 2.82 -2.67 8.89
N ARG A 111 2.25 -1.47 8.93
CA ARG A 111 2.46 -0.54 10.02
C ARG A 111 1.89 -1.08 11.34
N ARG A 112 0.68 -1.67 11.30
CA ARG A 112 0.06 -2.33 12.47
C ARG A 112 0.88 -3.54 12.93
N ILE A 113 1.42 -4.34 12.01
CA ILE A 113 2.34 -5.44 12.33
C ILE A 113 3.57 -4.90 13.09
N ARG A 114 4.18 -3.81 12.62
CA ARG A 114 5.34 -3.21 13.29
C ARG A 114 5.02 -2.74 14.70
N ILE A 115 3.88 -2.09 14.91
CA ILE A 115 3.43 -1.69 16.24
C ILE A 115 3.26 -2.91 17.13
N GLY A 116 2.60 -3.98 16.65
CA GLY A 116 2.43 -5.23 17.39
C GLY A 116 3.75 -5.96 17.70
N LEU A 117 4.81 -5.70 16.94
CA LEU A 117 6.18 -6.17 17.20
C LEU A 117 6.95 -5.27 18.19
N GLY A 118 6.38 -4.15 18.62
CA GLY A 118 7.05 -3.15 19.46
C GLY A 118 8.07 -2.32 18.69
N GLU A 119 7.93 -2.18 17.37
CA GLU A 119 8.79 -1.39 16.51
C GLU A 119 8.18 -0.01 16.23
N ASP A 120 9.05 0.96 15.93
CA ASP A 120 8.59 2.24 15.38
C ASP A 120 7.98 2.02 13.98
N PRO A 121 6.66 2.27 13.81
CA PRO A 121 5.99 2.03 12.54
C PRO A 121 6.47 2.92 11.39
N ASP A 122 7.07 4.06 11.72
CA ASP A 122 7.55 5.06 10.76
C ASP A 122 9.09 5.05 10.63
N ALA A 123 9.80 4.17 11.37
CA ALA A 123 11.26 4.10 11.30
C ALA A 123 11.74 3.76 9.88
N PRO A 124 12.71 4.49 9.35
CA PRO A 124 13.40 4.10 8.14
C PRO A 124 14.28 2.87 8.42
N GLY A 125 14.02 1.78 7.75
CA GLY A 125 14.85 0.59 7.94
C GLY A 125 14.45 -0.56 7.02
N PRO A 126 15.31 -1.58 6.89
CA PRO A 126 14.98 -2.75 6.12
C PRO A 126 13.73 -3.41 6.72
N LYS A 127 12.79 -3.79 5.86
CA LYS A 127 11.64 -4.60 6.27
C LYS A 127 12.16 -5.88 6.92
N GLN A 128 11.66 -6.23 8.11
CA GLN A 128 11.99 -7.51 8.71
C GLN A 128 11.68 -8.63 7.72
N LYS A 129 12.56 -9.63 7.69
CA LYS A 129 12.38 -10.82 6.86
C LYS A 129 11.08 -11.53 7.25
N GLY A 130 10.31 -11.96 6.25
CA GLY A 130 9.07 -12.70 6.49
C GLY A 130 7.82 -11.84 6.71
N TRP A 131 7.91 -10.51 6.57
CA TRP A 131 6.76 -9.60 6.69
C TRP A 131 6.44 -8.87 5.37
N LYS A 132 6.65 -9.54 4.24
CA LYS A 132 6.11 -9.10 2.94
C LYS A 132 4.66 -9.56 2.84
N LEU A 133 3.88 -8.91 1.98
CA LEU A 133 2.48 -9.28 1.71
C LEU A 133 2.33 -10.77 1.43
N ASP A 134 3.17 -11.33 0.54
CA ASP A 134 3.18 -12.76 0.21
C ASP A 134 3.42 -13.68 1.41
N ASP A 135 4.43 -13.36 2.23
CA ASP A 135 4.78 -14.16 3.41
C ASP A 135 3.62 -14.19 4.41
N VAL A 136 3.02 -13.02 4.65
CA VAL A 136 1.90 -12.84 5.59
C VAL A 136 0.64 -13.51 5.07
N ALA A 137 0.30 -13.32 3.78
CA ALA A 137 -0.88 -13.90 3.18
C ALA A 137 -0.82 -15.43 3.19
N ARG A 138 0.29 -16.02 2.74
CA ARG A 138 0.48 -17.47 2.74
C ARG A 138 0.39 -18.06 4.14
N ALA A 139 1.05 -17.45 5.11
CA ALA A 139 1.05 -17.95 6.48
C ALA A 139 -0.30 -17.78 7.18
N THR A 140 -1.00 -16.66 6.95
CA THR A 140 -2.25 -16.32 7.63
C THR A 140 -3.46 -17.00 7.00
N LEU A 141 -3.57 -16.91 5.66
CA LEU A 141 -4.76 -17.37 4.93
C LEU A 141 -4.61 -18.83 4.44
N GLY A 142 -3.40 -19.40 4.43
CA GLY A 142 -3.15 -20.80 4.07
C GLY A 142 -3.25 -21.10 2.56
N GLY A 143 -3.25 -20.09 1.72
CA GLY A 143 -3.37 -20.21 0.26
C GLY A 143 -2.04 -20.11 -0.49
N SER A 144 -2.12 -20.11 -1.82
CA SER A 144 -1.00 -19.70 -2.67
C SER A 144 -0.81 -18.19 -2.50
N GLY A 145 0.38 -17.78 -2.12
CA GLY A 145 0.71 -16.37 -1.97
C GLY A 145 0.76 -15.60 -3.30
N LYS A 146 1.44 -14.48 -3.29
CA LYS A 146 1.67 -13.57 -4.40
C LYS A 146 2.23 -14.30 -5.66
N THR A 147 1.73 -13.95 -6.84
CA THR A 147 2.11 -14.59 -8.11
C THR A 147 3.37 -14.02 -8.77
N GLY A 148 4.07 -13.03 -8.13
CA GLY A 148 5.26 -12.38 -8.70
C GLY A 148 5.94 -11.42 -7.72
N ASN A 149 6.75 -10.51 -8.26
CA ASN A 149 7.41 -9.44 -7.50
C ASN A 149 7.28 -8.08 -8.20
N GLY A 150 7.49 -6.96 -7.48
CA GLY A 150 7.32 -5.61 -8.03
C GLY A 150 8.21 -5.28 -9.24
N VAL A 151 9.35 -5.97 -9.43
CA VAL A 151 10.18 -5.80 -10.64
C VAL A 151 9.44 -6.35 -11.87
N GLN A 152 8.73 -7.45 -11.71
CA GLN A 152 7.94 -8.04 -12.78
C GLN A 152 6.77 -7.14 -13.22
N ALA A 153 6.15 -6.44 -12.28
CA ALA A 153 5.09 -5.48 -12.59
C ALA A 153 5.60 -4.32 -13.46
N VAL A 154 6.78 -3.77 -13.15
CA VAL A 154 7.44 -2.75 -13.99
C VAL A 154 7.74 -3.28 -15.39
N GLU A 155 8.13 -4.54 -15.52
CA GLU A 155 8.35 -5.17 -16.84
C GLU A 155 7.04 -5.31 -17.62
N PHE A 156 5.94 -5.73 -16.98
CA PHE A 156 4.62 -5.79 -17.62
C PHE A 156 4.21 -4.43 -18.17
N TYR A 157 4.38 -3.37 -17.37
CA TYR A 157 4.10 -2.01 -17.80
C TYR A 157 4.90 -1.63 -19.04
N LYS A 158 6.23 -1.79 -19.03
CA LYS A 158 7.12 -1.44 -20.13
C LYS A 158 6.85 -2.22 -21.41
N GLN A 159 6.36 -3.44 -21.27
CA GLN A 159 6.01 -4.30 -22.40
C GLN A 159 4.57 -4.07 -22.90
N GLY A 160 3.80 -3.17 -22.27
CA GLY A 160 2.39 -2.95 -22.62
C GLY A 160 1.48 -4.14 -22.27
N ARG A 161 1.90 -5.00 -21.34
CA ARG A 161 1.16 -6.19 -20.89
C ARG A 161 0.15 -5.82 -19.80
N TRP A 162 -0.81 -4.99 -20.18
CA TRP A 162 -1.79 -4.40 -19.26
C TRP A 162 -2.61 -5.45 -18.50
N ALA A 163 -3.03 -6.50 -19.18
CA ALA A 163 -3.83 -7.56 -18.53
C ALA A 163 -3.04 -8.25 -17.39
N ASP A 164 -1.75 -8.51 -17.61
CA ASP A 164 -0.89 -9.12 -16.60
C ASP A 164 -0.63 -8.15 -15.43
N LEU A 165 -0.38 -6.87 -15.74
CA LEU A 165 -0.16 -5.82 -14.75
C LEU A 165 -1.38 -5.64 -13.85
N VAL A 166 -2.58 -5.47 -14.45
CA VAL A 166 -3.83 -5.30 -13.70
C VAL A 166 -4.16 -6.56 -12.89
N SER A 167 -3.96 -7.76 -13.45
CA SER A 167 -4.18 -9.02 -12.74
C SER A 167 -3.26 -9.16 -11.52
N TYR A 168 -2.01 -8.70 -11.66
CA TYR A 168 -1.04 -8.70 -10.57
C TYR A 168 -1.46 -7.76 -9.44
N CYS A 169 -1.77 -6.50 -9.75
CA CYS A 169 -2.25 -5.50 -8.79
C CYS A 169 -3.58 -5.92 -8.12
N LEU A 170 -4.52 -6.50 -8.91
CA LEU A 170 -5.78 -7.04 -8.39
C LEU A 170 -5.56 -8.16 -7.38
N ASN A 171 -4.61 -9.06 -7.64
CA ASN A 171 -4.28 -10.12 -6.69
C ASN A 171 -3.74 -9.54 -5.37
N ASP A 172 -2.85 -8.55 -5.42
CA ASP A 172 -2.29 -7.92 -4.22
C ASP A 172 -3.36 -7.15 -3.43
N THR A 173 -4.26 -6.44 -4.12
CA THR A 173 -5.43 -5.78 -3.50
C THR A 173 -6.36 -6.80 -2.83
N SER A 174 -6.64 -7.93 -3.50
CA SER A 174 -7.50 -8.98 -2.96
C SER A 174 -6.88 -9.64 -1.72
N LEU A 175 -5.60 -10.01 -1.79
CA LEU A 175 -4.87 -10.57 -0.63
C LEU A 175 -4.87 -9.58 0.56
N THR A 176 -4.70 -8.30 0.29
CA THR A 176 -4.73 -7.26 1.31
C THR A 176 -6.12 -7.13 1.95
N SER A 177 -7.19 -7.20 1.13
CA SER A 177 -8.57 -7.21 1.62
C SER A 177 -8.85 -8.41 2.52
N ASP A 178 -8.44 -9.61 2.09
CA ASP A 178 -8.63 -10.84 2.87
C ASP A 178 -7.84 -10.80 4.19
N LEU A 179 -6.61 -10.28 4.17
CA LEU A 179 -5.81 -10.08 5.38
C LEU A 179 -6.43 -9.06 6.34
N SER A 180 -7.00 -7.96 5.81
CA SER A 180 -7.69 -6.96 6.62
C SER A 180 -8.91 -7.56 7.30
N HIS A 181 -9.74 -8.29 6.55
CA HIS A 181 -10.91 -8.99 7.09
C HIS A 181 -10.51 -10.03 8.17
N PHE A 182 -9.47 -10.82 7.91
CA PHE A 182 -8.93 -11.77 8.90
C PHE A 182 -8.45 -11.05 10.17
N ALA A 183 -7.71 -9.95 10.00
CA ALA A 183 -7.20 -9.16 11.11
C ALA A 183 -8.32 -8.54 11.97
N GLU A 184 -9.40 -8.09 11.35
CA GLU A 184 -10.60 -7.58 12.05
C GLU A 184 -11.31 -8.68 12.83
N GLN A 185 -11.43 -9.87 12.25
CA GLN A 185 -12.12 -10.99 12.88
C GLN A 185 -11.33 -11.62 14.03
N TYR A 186 -10.01 -11.75 13.89
CA TYR A 186 -9.18 -12.53 14.80
C TYR A 186 -8.17 -11.70 15.59
N GLY A 187 -7.93 -10.44 15.24
CA GLY A 187 -7.03 -9.53 15.97
C GLY A 187 -5.54 -9.80 15.77
N TYR A 188 -5.14 -10.64 14.83
CA TYR A 188 -3.73 -10.96 14.57
C TYR A 188 -3.44 -11.23 13.10
N LEU A 189 -2.16 -11.13 12.74
CA LEU A 189 -1.59 -11.66 11.51
C LEU A 189 -0.34 -12.49 11.86
N ARG A 190 0.13 -13.31 10.92
CA ARG A 190 1.30 -14.15 11.14
C ARG A 190 2.18 -14.24 9.91
N ASN A 191 3.45 -14.56 10.13
CA ASN A 191 4.33 -15.16 9.14
C ASN A 191 4.62 -16.62 9.51
N GLU A 192 5.56 -17.27 8.84
CA GLU A 192 5.91 -18.69 9.11
C GLU A 192 6.44 -18.92 10.54
N GLU A 193 7.08 -17.90 11.13
CA GLU A 193 7.79 -17.99 12.40
C GLU A 193 7.03 -17.41 13.60
N ARG A 194 6.13 -16.42 13.37
CA ARG A 194 5.54 -15.59 14.43
C ARG A 194 4.08 -15.25 14.16
N VAL A 195 3.32 -15.15 15.25
CA VAL A 195 2.01 -14.51 15.32
C VAL A 195 2.19 -13.11 15.94
N VAL A 196 1.56 -12.11 15.36
CA VAL A 196 1.57 -10.73 15.87
C VAL A 196 0.15 -10.27 16.07
N TYR A 197 -0.20 -9.91 17.30
CA TYR A 197 -1.47 -9.28 17.61
C TYR A 197 -1.43 -7.83 17.19
N LEU A 198 -2.45 -7.41 16.46
CA LEU A 198 -2.53 -6.07 15.89
C LEU A 198 -3.26 -5.12 16.84
N PRO A 199 -2.81 -3.87 16.99
CA PRO A 199 -3.62 -2.85 17.65
C PRO A 199 -4.94 -2.68 16.86
N PRO A 200 -6.05 -2.28 17.53
CA PRO A 200 -7.28 -1.95 16.82
C PRO A 200 -7.06 -0.80 15.85
N TRP A 201 -7.89 -0.71 14.83
CA TRP A 201 -7.98 0.47 13.96
C TRP A 201 -9.39 1.09 14.13
N PRO A 202 -9.51 2.43 14.20
CA PRO A 202 -8.40 3.40 14.30
C PRO A 202 -7.59 3.24 15.60
N ASP A 203 -6.31 3.62 15.53
CA ASP A 203 -5.44 3.65 16.70
C ASP A 203 -5.95 4.76 17.65
N GLU A 204 -6.57 4.37 18.76
CA GLU A 204 -7.13 5.28 19.75
C GLU A 204 -6.07 5.81 20.75
N SER A 205 -4.78 5.54 20.52
CA SER A 205 -3.66 5.93 21.38
C SER A 205 -3.11 7.34 21.11
#